data_718a48bed92f170d7140745154a6ad8f
#
_entry.id   718a48bed92f170d7140745154a6ad8f
#
_cell.length_a   1.000
_cell.length_b   1.000
_cell.length_c   1.000
_cell.angle_alpha   90.00
_cell.angle_beta   90.00
_cell.angle_gamma   90.00
#
_symmetry.space_group_name_H-M   'P 1'
#
loop_
_entity.id
_entity.type
_entity.pdbx_description
1 polymer ?
#
loop_
_entity_poly.entity_id
_entity_poly.type
_entity_poly.pdbx_seq_one_letter_code
_entity_poly.pdbx_strand_id
1 'polypeptide(L)'
;MKKRASARFFFACAPPRSYRYAAAMDSLRLLDLEIDRPSQRVSRDGEVLPISGLSWTLMDVLLAHGTDVVDFDTLAAQVWAPAVVGEDAISQRVKLLRQALGDDGRNPRYIRSVRARGYQLCAPPLPARAPTPRARWRRWTALVTSMAALLAVAVGQLFWSRPAPQGAAQSLLQRADYYAGIGQASNNERAISLYRQALQADPESAPARRGLSRALSAQGCLFNGSPAQMREALALAEQERRRAPREAATHALWGYAQDCLGDMRQAMAGYRHAIELDPGDERSRASLAYLQQERGELATALHQNLSLKAPERVRFRDVQVARELELLGFTQAAGQRHARNFQLYPDNVFSNIAWPRSLYLAGAPQQARQALDEALARGTPHPQLRRLQGELALLAGDPAAAAQAFELGRQLRPQQSLGQTLAALHGAQPAQAAWVRQRLQQLGGEAGAGDGWPDAAIERALLLQALGETDHALAALQQAVDDGFRDVAWLRITPLFVPLRGAPGWPALLERLDTDIARQRAQVLAAAWRPDDLASLSAAPAAGTR
;
A
#
# COMPACT_ATOMS: atom_id res chain seq x y z
N MET A 1 18.12 -52.39 21.55
CA MET A 1 17.51 -51.64 22.67
C MET A 1 16.57 -50.58 22.12
N LYS A 2 15.27 -50.84 22.27
CA LYS A 2 14.17 -50.00 21.79
C LYS A 2 13.94 -48.84 22.75
N LYS A 3 14.05 -47.59 22.28
CA LYS A 3 13.50 -46.42 23.01
C LYS A 3 12.12 -46.10 22.53
N ARG A 4 11.13 -46.24 23.39
CA ARG A 4 9.72 -45.88 23.20
C ARG A 4 9.59 -44.36 23.20
N ALA A 5 8.94 -43.81 22.19
CA ALA A 5 8.43 -42.44 22.18
C ALA A 5 7.11 -42.43 22.96
N SER A 6 7.03 -41.62 23.99
CA SER A 6 5.81 -41.39 24.78
C SER A 6 5.03 -40.23 24.17
N ALA A 7 3.89 -40.55 23.60
CA ALA A 7 2.89 -39.56 23.17
C ALA A 7 2.21 -38.95 24.40
N ARG A 8 2.40 -37.65 24.63
CA ARG A 8 1.64 -36.90 25.60
C ARG A 8 0.31 -36.47 24.97
N PHE A 9 -0.77 -37.08 25.40
CA PHE A 9 -2.14 -36.63 25.16
C PHE A 9 -2.36 -35.29 25.89
N PHE A 10 -2.58 -34.21 25.17
CA PHE A 10 -3.12 -32.98 25.72
C PHE A 10 -4.63 -33.15 25.91
N PHE A 11 -5.06 -33.26 27.14
CA PHE A 11 -6.49 -33.09 27.50
C PHE A 11 -6.82 -31.60 27.32
N ALA A 12 -7.58 -31.27 26.30
CA ALA A 12 -8.23 -29.97 26.16
C ALA A 12 -9.32 -29.87 27.24
N CYS A 13 -9.07 -29.05 28.25
CA CYS A 13 -10.04 -28.70 29.27
C CYS A 13 -11.17 -27.90 28.60
N ALA A 14 -12.38 -28.45 28.53
CA ALA A 14 -13.53 -27.76 27.98
C ALA A 14 -13.91 -26.55 28.87
N PRO A 15 -14.18 -25.36 28.29
CA PRO A 15 -14.52 -24.18 29.08
C PRO A 15 -15.85 -24.34 29.83
N PRO A 16 -16.04 -23.68 30.98
CA PRO A 16 -17.26 -23.77 31.77
C PRO A 16 -18.49 -23.29 31.00
N ARG A 17 -19.64 -23.90 31.28
CA ARG A 17 -20.93 -23.77 30.55
C ARG A 17 -21.43 -22.33 30.34
N SER A 18 -21.05 -21.37 31.18
CA SER A 18 -21.45 -19.95 31.10
C SER A 18 -20.84 -19.19 29.90
N TYR A 19 -19.69 -19.58 29.41
CA TYR A 19 -18.97 -18.87 28.33
C TYR A 19 -19.33 -19.35 26.92
N ARG A 20 -19.90 -20.54 26.77
CA ARG A 20 -20.44 -21.02 25.47
C ARG A 20 -21.65 -20.20 24.99
N TYR A 21 -22.33 -19.51 25.89
CA TYR A 21 -23.48 -18.65 25.55
C TYR A 21 -23.06 -17.31 24.95
N ALA A 22 -21.97 -16.68 25.41
CA ALA A 22 -21.50 -15.40 24.89
C ALA A 22 -20.90 -15.53 23.48
N ALA A 23 -20.30 -16.68 23.15
CA ALA A 23 -19.73 -16.93 21.83
C ALA A 23 -20.76 -17.02 20.69
N ALA A 24 -22.04 -17.32 21.02
CA ALA A 24 -23.11 -17.51 20.04
C ALA A 24 -24.06 -16.31 19.92
N MET A 25 -23.83 -15.21 20.62
CA MET A 25 -24.73 -14.05 20.62
C MET A 25 -24.27 -12.96 19.63
N ASP A 26 -25.24 -12.50 18.84
CA ASP A 26 -25.03 -11.45 17.84
C ASP A 26 -24.83 -10.07 18.47
N SER A 27 -25.46 -9.80 19.63
CA SER A 27 -25.36 -8.51 20.32
C SER A 27 -24.99 -8.68 21.79
N LEU A 28 -23.91 -8.04 22.22
CA LEU A 28 -23.35 -8.11 23.57
C LEU A 28 -23.20 -6.71 24.18
N ARG A 29 -23.18 -6.65 25.51
CA ARG A 29 -22.82 -5.47 26.29
C ARG A 29 -21.64 -5.79 27.18
N LEU A 30 -20.61 -4.95 27.11
CA LEU A 30 -19.45 -4.99 28.01
C LEU A 30 -19.34 -3.66 28.74
N LEU A 31 -19.78 -3.62 29.99
CA LEU A 31 -19.92 -2.37 30.78
C LEU A 31 -20.84 -1.38 30.06
N ASP A 32 -20.27 -0.25 29.59
CA ASP A 32 -20.95 0.79 28.81
C ASP A 32 -20.81 0.64 27.30
N LEU A 33 -20.13 -0.42 26.84
CA LEU A 33 -19.98 -0.71 25.42
C LEU A 33 -21.13 -1.60 24.92
N GLU A 34 -21.71 -1.22 23.80
CA GLU A 34 -22.63 -2.05 23.02
C GLU A 34 -21.85 -2.63 21.82
N ILE A 35 -21.93 -3.96 21.66
CA ILE A 35 -21.13 -4.70 20.71
C ILE A 35 -22.08 -5.48 19.81
N ASP A 36 -22.04 -5.18 18.52
CA ASP A 36 -22.77 -5.87 17.46
C ASP A 36 -21.78 -6.69 16.63
N ARG A 37 -21.75 -7.99 16.83
CA ARG A 37 -20.84 -8.92 16.16
C ARG A 37 -21.08 -9.04 14.66
N PRO A 38 -22.32 -9.19 14.16
CA PRO A 38 -22.59 -9.24 12.73
C PRO A 38 -22.07 -8.03 11.97
N SER A 39 -22.20 -6.84 12.53
CA SER A 39 -21.72 -5.60 11.91
C SER A 39 -20.28 -5.22 12.33
N GLN A 40 -19.67 -6.00 13.24
CA GLN A 40 -18.35 -5.74 13.81
C GLN A 40 -18.21 -4.32 14.40
N ARG A 41 -19.28 -3.85 15.07
CA ARG A 41 -19.36 -2.50 15.63
C ARG A 41 -19.30 -2.53 17.14
N VAL A 42 -18.51 -1.61 17.68
CA VAL A 42 -18.49 -1.30 19.11
C VAL A 42 -18.93 0.15 19.25
N SER A 43 -19.94 0.40 20.08
CA SER A 43 -20.43 1.76 20.35
C SER A 43 -20.48 2.03 21.86
N ARG A 44 -20.38 3.32 22.21
CA ARG A 44 -20.53 3.84 23.56
C ARG A 44 -21.49 5.03 23.49
N ASP A 45 -22.56 4.99 24.27
CA ASP A 45 -23.59 6.04 24.27
C ASP A 45 -24.14 6.40 22.88
N GLY A 46 -24.22 5.38 21.98
CA GLY A 46 -24.67 5.55 20.59
C GLY A 46 -23.59 6.01 19.61
N GLU A 47 -22.40 6.40 20.07
CA GLU A 47 -21.27 6.77 19.22
C GLU A 47 -20.41 5.55 18.89
N VAL A 48 -20.07 5.38 17.59
CA VAL A 48 -19.31 4.23 17.12
C VAL A 48 -17.81 4.46 17.34
N LEU A 49 -17.15 3.54 18.05
CA LEU A 49 -15.72 3.58 18.29
C LEU A 49 -14.94 3.06 17.08
N PRO A 50 -13.73 3.59 16.80
CA PRO A 50 -12.92 3.25 15.63
C PRO A 50 -12.16 1.91 15.83
N ILE A 51 -12.90 0.81 16.04
CA ILE A 51 -12.36 -0.54 16.27
C ILE A 51 -12.67 -1.38 15.04
N SER A 52 -11.62 -1.81 14.30
CA SER A 52 -11.74 -2.61 13.08
C SER A 52 -10.52 -3.49 12.85
N GLY A 53 -10.61 -4.43 11.91
CA GLY A 53 -9.52 -5.32 11.51
C GLY A 53 -8.98 -6.16 12.68
N LEU A 54 -7.65 -6.28 12.82
CA LEU A 54 -7.02 -7.06 13.89
C LEU A 54 -7.40 -6.60 15.30
N SER A 55 -7.74 -5.31 15.49
CA SER A 55 -8.24 -4.83 16.78
C SER A 55 -9.64 -5.35 17.09
N TRP A 56 -10.50 -5.48 16.08
CA TRP A 56 -11.79 -6.15 16.22
C TRP A 56 -11.60 -7.65 16.49
N THR A 57 -10.77 -8.35 15.71
CA THR A 57 -10.51 -9.78 15.92
C THR A 57 -9.97 -10.06 17.31
N LEU A 58 -9.04 -9.23 17.81
CA LEU A 58 -8.52 -9.31 19.17
C LEU A 58 -9.63 -9.09 20.22
N MET A 59 -10.50 -8.10 20.00
CA MET A 59 -11.64 -7.82 20.87
C MET A 59 -12.61 -9.00 20.90
N ASP A 60 -12.93 -9.60 19.73
CA ASP A 60 -13.85 -10.71 19.61
C ASP A 60 -13.32 -11.99 20.28
N VAL A 61 -12.01 -12.27 20.16
CA VAL A 61 -11.34 -13.35 20.90
C VAL A 61 -11.45 -13.14 22.41
N LEU A 62 -11.17 -11.94 22.90
CA LEU A 62 -11.32 -11.62 24.33
C LEU A 62 -12.75 -11.74 24.81
N LEU A 63 -13.75 -11.31 24.01
CA LEU A 63 -15.18 -11.47 24.31
C LEU A 63 -15.60 -12.94 24.38
N ALA A 64 -15.05 -13.78 23.51
CA ALA A 64 -15.32 -15.22 23.51
C ALA A 64 -14.78 -15.93 24.76
N HIS A 65 -13.67 -15.44 25.32
CA HIS A 65 -13.06 -15.98 26.54
C HIS A 65 -13.54 -15.28 27.82
N GLY A 66 -14.25 -14.16 27.70
CA GLY A 66 -14.79 -13.41 28.84
C GLY A 66 -13.71 -12.95 29.82
N THR A 67 -13.86 -13.28 31.09
CA THR A 67 -12.90 -12.91 32.14
C THR A 67 -11.76 -13.91 32.34
N ASP A 68 -11.67 -14.96 31.52
CA ASP A 68 -10.54 -15.88 31.56
C ASP A 68 -9.30 -15.24 30.91
N VAL A 69 -8.12 -15.65 31.38
CA VAL A 69 -6.85 -15.18 30.81
C VAL A 69 -6.62 -15.89 29.48
N VAL A 70 -6.50 -15.13 28.41
CA VAL A 70 -6.09 -15.62 27.10
C VAL A 70 -4.57 -15.44 27.00
N ASP A 71 -3.86 -16.57 26.91
CA ASP A 71 -2.40 -16.56 26.81
C ASP A 71 -1.90 -16.07 25.46
N PHE A 72 -0.60 -15.75 25.39
CA PHE A 72 0.02 -15.19 24.19
C PHE A 72 -0.05 -16.14 22.98
N ASP A 73 0.11 -17.46 23.19
CA ASP A 73 0.07 -18.45 22.12
C ASP A 73 -1.36 -18.59 21.56
N THR A 74 -2.36 -18.59 22.42
CA THR A 74 -3.78 -18.59 22.03
C THR A 74 -4.14 -17.33 21.27
N LEU A 75 -3.67 -16.16 21.72
CA LEU A 75 -3.89 -14.89 21.02
C LEU A 75 -3.21 -14.87 19.65
N ALA A 76 -1.94 -15.31 19.57
CA ALA A 76 -1.24 -15.43 18.30
C ALA A 76 -1.98 -16.33 17.31
N ALA A 77 -2.40 -17.52 17.77
CA ALA A 77 -3.09 -18.50 16.93
C ALA A 77 -4.49 -18.06 16.49
N GLN A 78 -5.27 -17.36 17.33
CA GLN A 78 -6.66 -17.00 17.00
C GLN A 78 -6.78 -15.64 16.30
N VAL A 79 -5.84 -14.72 16.50
CA VAL A 79 -5.90 -13.36 15.94
C VAL A 79 -5.04 -13.21 14.69
N TRP A 80 -3.89 -13.90 14.61
CA TRP A 80 -2.92 -13.71 13.52
C TRP A 80 -2.72 -14.91 12.62
N ALA A 81 -3.31 -16.09 12.91
CA ALA A 81 -3.10 -17.25 12.04
C ALA A 81 -3.39 -16.94 10.55
N PRO A 82 -2.54 -17.43 9.60
CA PRO A 82 -1.41 -18.34 9.78
C PRO A 82 -0.06 -17.66 10.12
N ALA A 83 -0.02 -16.34 10.34
CA ALA A 83 1.22 -15.62 10.65
C ALA A 83 1.71 -15.94 12.07
N VAL A 84 3.03 -16.14 12.23
CA VAL A 84 3.67 -16.31 13.53
C VAL A 84 4.09 -14.92 14.04
N VAL A 85 3.58 -14.51 15.20
CA VAL A 85 3.87 -13.22 15.81
C VAL A 85 4.42 -13.39 17.23
N GLY A 86 5.34 -12.49 17.62
CA GLY A 86 5.88 -12.43 18.98
C GLY A 86 4.99 -11.63 19.94
N GLU A 87 5.29 -11.74 21.25
CA GLU A 87 4.57 -11.04 22.31
C GLU A 87 4.53 -9.51 22.15
N ASP A 88 5.56 -8.92 21.55
CA ASP A 88 5.63 -7.48 21.28
C ASP A 88 4.54 -7.02 20.30
N ALA A 89 4.28 -7.79 19.25
CA ALA A 89 3.23 -7.49 18.27
C ALA A 89 1.83 -7.58 18.91
N ILE A 90 1.61 -8.56 19.79
CA ILE A 90 0.37 -8.72 20.55
C ILE A 90 0.20 -7.52 21.50
N SER A 91 1.24 -7.16 22.24
CA SER A 91 1.23 -6.03 23.18
C SER A 91 0.95 -4.69 22.48
N GLN A 92 1.55 -4.48 21.31
CA GLN A 92 1.30 -3.32 20.47
C GLN A 92 -0.18 -3.26 20.02
N ARG A 93 -0.75 -4.38 19.61
CA ARG A 93 -2.15 -4.45 19.19
C ARG A 93 -3.12 -4.19 20.35
N VAL A 94 -2.83 -4.74 21.53
CA VAL A 94 -3.60 -4.47 22.75
C VAL A 94 -3.53 -2.97 23.11
N LYS A 95 -2.37 -2.33 22.96
CA LYS A 95 -2.21 -0.88 23.16
C LYS A 95 -3.11 -0.07 22.23
N LEU A 96 -3.15 -0.44 20.93
CA LEU A 96 -4.03 0.22 19.94
C LEU A 96 -5.52 0.01 20.25
N LEU A 97 -5.90 -1.20 20.66
CA LEU A 97 -7.27 -1.49 21.06
C LEU A 97 -7.67 -0.68 22.31
N ARG A 98 -6.79 -0.59 23.31
CA ARG A 98 -7.02 0.25 24.49
C ARG A 98 -7.19 1.74 24.12
N GLN A 99 -6.37 2.26 23.22
CA GLN A 99 -6.50 3.64 22.75
C GLN A 99 -7.87 3.89 22.11
N ALA A 100 -8.34 2.96 21.27
CA ALA A 100 -9.66 3.06 20.63
C ALA A 100 -10.81 2.95 21.66
N LEU A 101 -10.62 2.17 22.74
CA LEU A 101 -11.57 2.05 23.85
C LEU A 101 -11.48 3.18 24.86
N GLY A 102 -10.47 4.05 24.81
CA GLY A 102 -10.18 5.00 25.88
C GLY A 102 -9.78 4.34 27.20
N ASP A 103 -9.10 3.17 27.14
CA ASP A 103 -8.72 2.36 28.30
C ASP A 103 -7.28 2.66 28.73
N ASP A 104 -7.04 2.86 30.03
CA ASP A 104 -5.70 3.10 30.59
C ASP A 104 -5.08 1.77 31.07
N GLY A 105 -3.92 1.40 30.49
CA GLY A 105 -3.21 0.18 30.88
C GLY A 105 -2.75 0.13 32.34
N ARG A 106 -2.64 1.28 33.03
CA ARG A 106 -2.30 1.37 34.47
C ARG A 106 -3.50 1.19 35.36
N ASN A 107 -4.68 1.65 34.90
CA ASN A 107 -5.96 1.48 35.58
C ASN A 107 -7.02 0.93 34.58
N PRO A 108 -6.91 -0.34 34.19
CA PRO A 108 -7.68 -0.90 33.10
C PRO A 108 -9.16 -1.07 33.44
N ARG A 109 -10.02 -0.51 32.59
CA ARG A 109 -11.47 -0.62 32.68
C ARG A 109 -12.01 -1.79 31.88
N TYR A 110 -11.45 -2.08 30.70
CA TYR A 110 -11.93 -3.11 29.79
C TYR A 110 -10.97 -4.28 29.66
N ILE A 111 -9.66 -4.02 29.48
CA ILE A 111 -8.66 -5.05 29.19
C ILE A 111 -7.53 -4.98 30.21
N ARG A 112 -7.33 -6.03 30.99
CA ARG A 112 -6.28 -6.14 31.99
C ARG A 112 -5.15 -7.06 31.47
N SER A 113 -3.89 -6.62 31.65
CA SER A 113 -2.71 -7.45 31.46
C SER A 113 -2.52 -8.37 32.65
N VAL A 114 -2.22 -9.63 32.40
CA VAL A 114 -1.81 -10.60 33.41
C VAL A 114 -0.34 -10.92 33.15
N ARG A 115 0.51 -10.46 34.05
CA ARG A 115 1.98 -10.51 33.88
C ARG A 115 2.44 -11.92 33.50
N ALA A 116 3.26 -12.02 32.44
CA ALA A 116 3.83 -13.25 31.89
C ALA A 116 2.79 -14.32 31.49
N ARG A 117 1.50 -13.98 31.34
CA ARG A 117 0.44 -14.94 30.98
C ARG A 117 -0.41 -14.52 29.78
N GLY A 118 -0.72 -13.22 29.63
CA GLY A 118 -1.56 -12.74 28.54
C GLY A 118 -2.51 -11.61 28.93
N TYR A 119 -3.73 -11.61 28.37
CA TYR A 119 -4.72 -10.57 28.57
C TYR A 119 -6.09 -11.17 28.90
N GLN A 120 -6.94 -10.38 29.59
CA GLN A 120 -8.32 -10.77 29.93
C GLN A 120 -9.23 -9.55 29.98
N LEU A 121 -10.54 -9.73 29.83
CA LEU A 121 -11.52 -8.69 30.11
C LEU A 121 -11.67 -8.44 31.61
N CYS A 122 -11.93 -7.17 31.98
CA CYS A 122 -12.15 -6.79 33.37
C CYS A 122 -13.57 -7.11 33.88
N ALA A 123 -14.53 -7.33 32.96
CA ALA A 123 -15.92 -7.69 33.26
C ALA A 123 -16.45 -8.74 32.27
N PRO A 124 -17.42 -9.58 32.64
CA PRO A 124 -18.03 -10.53 31.73
C PRO A 124 -18.92 -9.81 30.70
N PRO A 125 -18.89 -10.22 29.43
CA PRO A 125 -19.85 -9.74 28.44
C PRO A 125 -21.25 -10.28 28.73
N LEU A 126 -22.27 -9.42 28.67
CA LEU A 126 -23.66 -9.74 28.94
C LEU A 126 -24.49 -9.63 27.65
N PRO A 127 -25.61 -10.40 27.52
CA PRO A 127 -26.52 -10.23 26.40
C PRO A 127 -27.16 -8.84 26.39
N ALA A 128 -27.21 -8.18 25.22
CA ALA A 128 -27.93 -6.92 25.06
C ALA A 128 -29.45 -7.20 25.21
N ARG A 129 -30.12 -6.43 26.08
CA ARG A 129 -31.56 -6.58 26.32
C ARG A 129 -32.33 -6.10 25.10
N ALA A 130 -33.11 -6.98 24.47
CA ALA A 130 -34.05 -6.60 23.42
C ALA A 130 -35.05 -5.55 23.94
N PRO A 131 -35.39 -4.51 23.18
CA PRO A 131 -36.40 -3.55 23.60
C PRO A 131 -37.77 -4.22 23.61
N THR A 132 -38.43 -4.20 24.78
CA THR A 132 -39.80 -4.70 24.92
C THR A 132 -40.79 -3.78 24.22
N PRO A 133 -41.71 -4.31 23.37
CA PRO A 133 -42.75 -3.48 22.75
C PRO A 133 -43.81 -3.10 23.79
N ARG A 134 -43.92 -1.80 24.09
CA ARG A 134 -45.02 -1.28 24.89
C ARG A 134 -46.33 -1.30 24.09
N ALA A 135 -47.24 -2.14 24.50
CA ALA A 135 -48.62 -2.23 24.01
C ALA A 135 -49.36 -0.90 24.17
N ARG A 136 -49.76 -0.28 23.07
CA ARG A 136 -50.85 0.69 23.03
C ARG A 136 -52.02 0.14 22.22
N TRP A 137 -52.86 -0.65 22.91
CA TRP A 137 -54.15 -1.05 22.43
C TRP A 137 -55.19 -0.20 23.16
N ARG A 138 -55.77 0.77 22.46
CA ARG A 138 -57.19 1.24 22.65
C ARG A 138 -57.41 2.49 21.79
N ARG A 139 -58.30 2.37 20.84
CA ARG A 139 -59.13 3.34 20.11
C ARG A 139 -59.03 3.14 18.59
N TRP A 140 -59.73 2.14 18.10
CA TRP A 140 -60.06 2.06 16.68
C TRP A 140 -61.43 1.37 16.54
N THR A 141 -62.49 2.13 16.64
CA THR A 141 -63.81 1.80 16.03
C THR A 141 -64.44 3.10 15.58
N ALA A 142 -64.11 3.54 14.40
CA ALA A 142 -64.88 4.42 13.50
C ALA A 142 -63.93 4.93 12.42
N LEU A 143 -63.97 4.33 11.23
CA LEU A 143 -63.50 4.88 9.93
C LEU A 143 -63.10 3.74 8.95
N VAL A 144 -63.99 2.75 8.80
CA VAL A 144 -63.67 1.56 7.97
C VAL A 144 -64.08 1.74 6.48
N THR A 145 -64.72 2.79 6.07
CA THR A 145 -65.23 2.88 4.68
C THR A 145 -64.51 3.87 3.78
N SER A 146 -63.66 4.75 4.31
CA SER A 146 -62.84 5.63 3.47
C SER A 146 -61.43 5.15 3.19
N MET A 147 -61.02 4.03 3.80
CA MET A 147 -59.68 3.52 3.75
C MET A 147 -59.40 2.47 2.66
N ALA A 148 -60.44 1.89 2.06
CA ALA A 148 -60.26 0.90 0.98
C ALA A 148 -59.81 1.52 -0.34
N ALA A 149 -60.22 2.75 -0.67
CA ALA A 149 -59.75 3.45 -1.88
C ALA A 149 -58.36 4.05 -1.72
N LEU A 150 -57.99 4.56 -0.53
CA LEU A 150 -56.66 5.02 -0.21
C LEU A 150 -55.64 3.87 -0.06
N LEU A 151 -56.11 2.70 0.42
CA LEU A 151 -55.28 1.51 0.51
C LEU A 151 -54.91 0.92 -0.86
N ALA A 152 -55.83 0.97 -1.85
CA ALA A 152 -55.54 0.53 -3.22
C ALA A 152 -54.53 1.43 -3.95
N VAL A 153 -54.57 2.76 -3.72
CA VAL A 153 -53.62 3.71 -4.25
C VAL A 153 -52.29 3.62 -3.49
N ALA A 154 -52.31 3.42 -2.17
CA ALA A 154 -51.09 3.22 -1.35
C ALA A 154 -50.42 1.87 -1.65
N VAL A 155 -51.18 0.81 -1.88
CA VAL A 155 -50.64 -0.50 -2.27
C VAL A 155 -50.08 -0.45 -3.70
N GLY A 156 -50.74 0.25 -4.61
CA GLY A 156 -50.21 0.51 -5.95
C GLY A 156 -48.89 1.31 -5.93
N GLN A 157 -48.79 2.33 -5.06
CA GLN A 157 -47.55 3.09 -4.87
C GLN A 157 -46.48 2.28 -4.10
N LEU A 158 -46.86 1.40 -3.14
CA LEU A 158 -45.92 0.48 -2.46
C LEU A 158 -45.35 -0.60 -3.40
N PHE A 159 -46.11 -1.01 -4.43
CA PHE A 159 -45.62 -1.95 -5.44
C PHE A 159 -44.75 -1.27 -6.53
N TRP A 160 -44.95 0.03 -6.78
CA TRP A 160 -44.11 0.80 -7.70
C TRP A 160 -42.92 1.51 -7.04
N SER A 161 -42.95 1.64 -5.71
CA SER A 161 -41.85 2.16 -4.89
C SER A 161 -41.28 1.05 -4.03
N ARG A 162 -40.88 -0.08 -4.65
CA ARG A 162 -39.86 -0.91 -3.99
C ARG A 162 -38.57 -0.11 -4.09
N PRO A 163 -38.05 0.48 -2.98
CA PRO A 163 -36.68 0.91 -3.01
C PRO A 163 -35.87 -0.33 -3.38
N ALA A 164 -35.13 -0.25 -4.48
CA ALA A 164 -34.09 -1.22 -4.77
C ALA A 164 -33.37 -1.48 -3.44
N PRO A 165 -32.84 -2.67 -3.17
CA PRO A 165 -32.28 -3.02 -1.88
C PRO A 165 -31.01 -2.19 -1.62
N GLN A 166 -31.20 -0.90 -1.32
CA GLN A 166 -30.13 0.06 -1.01
C GLN A 166 -29.23 -0.47 0.11
N GLY A 167 -29.79 -1.27 1.04
CA GLY A 167 -29.05 -1.93 2.09
C GLY A 167 -28.06 -2.99 1.60
N ALA A 168 -28.38 -3.73 0.53
CA ALA A 168 -27.49 -4.77 0.01
C ALA A 168 -26.30 -4.16 -0.75
N ALA A 169 -26.53 -3.19 -1.65
CA ALA A 169 -25.47 -2.51 -2.38
C ALA A 169 -24.56 -1.73 -1.42
N GLN A 170 -25.14 -1.07 -0.41
CA GLN A 170 -24.36 -0.34 0.59
C GLN A 170 -23.52 -1.28 1.47
N SER A 171 -24.03 -2.44 1.85
CA SER A 171 -23.27 -3.47 2.60
C SER A 171 -22.11 -4.02 1.76
N LEU A 172 -22.32 -4.27 0.47
CA LEU A 172 -21.27 -4.68 -0.45
C LEU A 172 -20.18 -3.61 -0.57
N LEU A 173 -20.56 -2.34 -0.69
CA LEU A 173 -19.65 -1.20 -0.76
C LEU A 173 -18.79 -1.08 0.50
N GLN A 174 -19.39 -1.10 1.68
CA GLN A 174 -18.65 -1.05 2.96
C GLN A 174 -17.63 -2.19 3.10
N ARG A 175 -18.02 -3.40 2.71
CA ARG A 175 -17.11 -4.55 2.70
C ARG A 175 -15.99 -4.39 1.67
N ALA A 176 -16.29 -3.85 0.49
CA ALA A 176 -15.30 -3.58 -0.53
C ALA A 176 -14.26 -2.55 -0.04
N ASP A 177 -14.73 -1.44 0.56
CA ASP A 177 -13.87 -0.40 1.13
C ASP A 177 -12.97 -0.96 2.25
N TYR A 178 -13.51 -1.83 3.09
CA TYR A 178 -12.74 -2.52 4.13
C TYR A 178 -11.60 -3.34 3.54
N TYR A 179 -11.88 -4.21 2.55
CA TYR A 179 -10.84 -5.04 1.93
C TYR A 179 -9.82 -4.20 1.14
N ALA A 180 -10.26 -3.18 0.41
CA ALA A 180 -9.36 -2.25 -0.27
C ALA A 180 -8.41 -1.52 0.70
N GLY A 181 -8.90 -1.22 1.91
CA GLY A 181 -8.14 -0.58 2.98
C GLY A 181 -7.00 -1.44 3.54
N ILE A 182 -7.06 -2.77 3.44
CA ILE A 182 -6.02 -3.68 3.98
C ILE A 182 -4.72 -3.56 3.16
N GLY A 183 -4.80 -3.40 1.83
CA GLY A 183 -3.63 -3.14 0.98
C GLY A 183 -2.79 -4.37 0.63
N GLN A 184 -3.36 -5.56 0.70
CA GLN A 184 -2.78 -6.83 0.25
C GLN A 184 -3.42 -7.27 -1.07
N ALA A 185 -2.69 -8.03 -1.91
CA ALA A 185 -3.14 -8.45 -3.24
C ALA A 185 -4.49 -9.19 -3.20
N SER A 186 -4.60 -10.23 -2.38
CA SER A 186 -5.83 -11.03 -2.25
C SER A 186 -7.03 -10.24 -1.73
N ASN A 187 -6.78 -9.29 -0.82
CA ASN A 187 -7.82 -8.40 -0.30
C ASN A 187 -8.25 -7.37 -1.36
N ASN A 188 -7.31 -6.87 -2.17
CA ASN A 188 -7.63 -5.98 -3.29
C ASN A 188 -8.48 -6.69 -4.36
N GLU A 189 -8.17 -7.95 -4.70
CA GLU A 189 -8.99 -8.77 -5.60
C GLU A 189 -10.41 -8.98 -5.05
N ARG A 190 -10.52 -9.24 -3.75
CA ARG A 190 -11.83 -9.35 -3.08
C ARG A 190 -12.59 -8.03 -3.12
N ALA A 191 -11.92 -6.90 -2.92
CA ALA A 191 -12.53 -5.57 -3.05
C ALA A 191 -13.05 -5.33 -4.47
N ILE A 192 -12.27 -5.63 -5.50
CA ILE A 192 -12.68 -5.54 -6.91
C ILE A 192 -13.97 -6.36 -7.16
N SER A 193 -14.00 -7.60 -6.67
CA SER A 193 -15.19 -8.47 -6.81
C SER A 193 -16.43 -7.85 -6.14
N LEU A 194 -16.26 -7.33 -4.93
CA LEU A 194 -17.37 -6.71 -4.17
C LEU A 194 -17.85 -5.40 -4.79
N TYR A 195 -16.95 -4.54 -5.30
CA TYR A 195 -17.35 -3.33 -6.04
C TYR A 195 -18.13 -3.68 -7.32
N ARG A 196 -17.73 -4.72 -8.06
CA ARG A 196 -18.48 -5.20 -9.22
C ARG A 196 -19.87 -5.71 -8.83
N GLN A 197 -20.00 -6.46 -7.73
CA GLN A 197 -21.30 -6.88 -7.21
C GLN A 197 -22.16 -5.68 -6.78
N ALA A 198 -21.56 -4.67 -6.15
CA ALA A 198 -22.26 -3.44 -5.79
C ALA A 198 -22.79 -2.71 -7.03
N LEU A 199 -22.02 -2.65 -8.13
CA LEU A 199 -22.43 -2.07 -9.40
C LEU A 199 -23.50 -2.90 -10.14
N GLN A 200 -23.53 -4.23 -9.95
CA GLN A 200 -24.62 -5.05 -10.45
C GLN A 200 -25.94 -4.75 -9.71
N ALA A 201 -25.86 -4.50 -8.39
CA ALA A 201 -27.02 -4.15 -7.59
C ALA A 201 -27.47 -2.69 -7.77
N ASP A 202 -26.53 -1.77 -7.97
CA ASP A 202 -26.76 -0.34 -8.23
C ASP A 202 -25.77 0.18 -9.29
N PRO A 203 -26.12 0.12 -10.59
CA PRO A 203 -25.24 0.57 -11.69
C PRO A 203 -24.88 2.06 -11.65
N GLU A 204 -25.68 2.88 -10.96
CA GLU A 204 -25.46 4.32 -10.84
C GLU A 204 -24.63 4.70 -9.60
N SER A 205 -24.19 3.75 -8.80
CA SER A 205 -23.38 3.99 -7.60
C SER A 205 -22.02 4.62 -7.92
N ALA A 206 -21.89 5.94 -7.78
CA ALA A 206 -20.62 6.65 -7.93
C ALA A 206 -19.54 6.16 -6.93
N PRO A 207 -19.85 5.90 -5.64
CA PRO A 207 -18.87 5.32 -4.70
C PRO A 207 -18.33 3.98 -5.16
N ALA A 208 -19.18 3.08 -5.70
CA ALA A 208 -18.74 1.78 -6.17
C ALA A 208 -17.86 1.89 -7.44
N ARG A 209 -18.19 2.77 -8.40
CA ARG A 209 -17.35 3.04 -9.57
C ARG A 209 -15.99 3.61 -9.18
N ARG A 210 -15.96 4.59 -8.27
CA ARG A 210 -14.72 5.20 -7.76
C ARG A 210 -13.86 4.19 -7.01
N GLY A 211 -14.49 3.35 -6.17
CA GLY A 211 -13.84 2.27 -5.45
C GLY A 211 -13.25 1.23 -6.39
N LEU A 212 -14.02 0.79 -7.40
CA LEU A 212 -13.55 -0.16 -8.41
C LEU A 212 -12.36 0.38 -9.21
N SER A 213 -12.46 1.62 -9.72
CA SER A 213 -11.37 2.26 -10.45
C SER A 213 -10.09 2.33 -9.62
N ARG A 214 -10.20 2.75 -8.35
CA ARG A 214 -9.05 2.81 -7.43
C ARG A 214 -8.44 1.43 -7.16
N ALA A 215 -9.27 0.41 -6.93
CA ALA A 215 -8.81 -0.95 -6.67
C ALA A 215 -8.15 -1.58 -7.91
N LEU A 216 -8.68 -1.32 -9.11
CA LEU A 216 -8.08 -1.75 -10.37
C LEU A 216 -6.75 -1.03 -10.65
N SER A 217 -6.65 0.27 -10.36
CA SER A 217 -5.38 1.01 -10.44
C SER A 217 -4.35 0.43 -9.48
N ALA A 218 -4.74 0.16 -8.22
CA ALA A 218 -3.86 -0.50 -7.25
C ALA A 218 -3.44 -1.90 -7.71
N GLN A 219 -4.34 -2.66 -8.37
CA GLN A 219 -4.02 -3.95 -8.95
C GLN A 219 -2.90 -3.84 -10.00
N GLY A 220 -2.96 -2.84 -10.86
CA GLY A 220 -1.92 -2.57 -11.86
C GLY A 220 -0.59 -2.11 -11.24
N CYS A 221 -0.65 -1.09 -10.39
CA CYS A 221 0.54 -0.47 -9.79
C CYS A 221 1.28 -1.38 -8.81
N LEU A 222 0.56 -2.11 -7.96
CA LEU A 222 1.14 -2.81 -6.81
C LEU A 222 1.12 -4.34 -6.96
N PHE A 223 0.14 -4.88 -7.67
CA PHE A 223 -0.14 -6.32 -7.65
C PHE A 223 -0.11 -6.97 -9.05
N ASN A 224 0.61 -6.36 -9.98
CA ASN A 224 0.86 -6.89 -11.31
C ASN A 224 -0.41 -7.16 -12.15
N GLY A 225 -1.42 -6.28 -12.04
CA GLY A 225 -2.65 -6.36 -12.81
C GLY A 225 -2.46 -6.25 -14.31
N SER A 226 -3.44 -6.75 -15.06
CA SER A 226 -3.38 -6.75 -16.53
C SER A 226 -3.60 -5.35 -17.12
N PRO A 227 -3.08 -5.07 -18.33
CA PRO A 227 -3.36 -3.83 -19.05
C PRO A 227 -4.87 -3.57 -19.27
N ALA A 228 -5.67 -4.64 -19.42
CA ALA A 228 -7.12 -4.51 -19.56
C ALA A 228 -7.76 -3.94 -18.29
N GLN A 229 -7.33 -4.41 -17.11
CA GLN A 229 -7.79 -3.88 -15.82
C GLN A 229 -7.40 -2.41 -15.64
N MET A 230 -6.21 -2.02 -16.05
CA MET A 230 -5.77 -0.62 -15.97
C MET A 230 -6.56 0.30 -16.92
N ARG A 231 -6.88 -0.17 -18.14
CA ARG A 231 -7.78 0.58 -19.05
C ARG A 231 -9.20 0.70 -18.50
N GLU A 232 -9.73 -0.38 -17.88
CA GLU A 232 -11.02 -0.33 -17.17
C GLU A 232 -11.00 0.73 -16.05
N ALA A 233 -9.92 0.76 -15.26
CA ALA A 233 -9.73 1.75 -14.19
C ALA A 233 -9.79 3.19 -14.73
N LEU A 234 -9.05 3.45 -15.82
CA LEU A 234 -9.03 4.77 -16.45
C LEU A 234 -10.40 5.16 -17.00
N ALA A 235 -11.08 4.24 -17.69
CA ALA A 235 -12.41 4.51 -18.25
C ALA A 235 -13.43 4.89 -17.16
N LEU A 236 -13.41 4.18 -16.02
CA LEU A 236 -14.24 4.49 -14.86
C LEU A 236 -13.87 5.86 -14.24
N ALA A 237 -12.58 6.16 -14.11
CA ALA A 237 -12.12 7.44 -13.59
C ALA A 237 -12.53 8.62 -14.51
N GLU A 238 -12.41 8.46 -15.82
CA GLU A 238 -12.86 9.46 -16.79
C GLU A 238 -14.37 9.67 -16.76
N GLN A 239 -15.14 8.59 -16.60
CA GLN A 239 -16.58 8.67 -16.44
C GLN A 239 -16.96 9.50 -15.21
N GLU A 240 -16.34 9.23 -14.07
CA GLU A 240 -16.57 9.98 -12.83
C GLU A 240 -16.14 11.45 -12.95
N ARG A 241 -15.00 11.72 -13.57
CA ARG A 241 -14.52 13.09 -13.82
C ARG A 241 -15.48 13.89 -14.70
N ARG A 242 -16.07 13.26 -15.73
CA ARG A 242 -17.10 13.93 -16.55
C ARG A 242 -18.39 14.18 -15.78
N ARG A 243 -18.80 13.28 -14.87
CA ARG A 243 -20.02 13.40 -14.06
C ARG A 243 -19.91 14.45 -12.95
N ALA A 244 -18.71 14.56 -12.34
CA ALA A 244 -18.46 15.45 -11.22
C ALA A 244 -17.15 16.25 -11.41
N PRO A 245 -17.07 17.15 -12.39
CA PRO A 245 -15.82 17.83 -12.78
C PRO A 245 -15.29 18.83 -11.74
N ARG A 246 -16.09 19.16 -10.72
CA ARG A 246 -15.70 20.06 -9.62
C ARG A 246 -15.35 19.32 -8.33
N GLU A 247 -15.37 18.00 -8.33
CA GLU A 247 -14.98 17.20 -7.17
C GLU A 247 -13.49 16.82 -7.26
N ALA A 248 -12.69 17.22 -6.28
CA ALA A 248 -11.26 16.89 -6.18
C ALA A 248 -11.00 15.39 -6.32
N ALA A 249 -11.83 14.55 -5.66
CA ALA A 249 -11.70 13.11 -5.64
C ALA A 249 -11.75 12.46 -7.04
N THR A 250 -12.45 13.06 -8.02
CA THR A 250 -12.54 12.51 -9.39
C THR A 250 -11.27 12.80 -10.19
N HIS A 251 -10.64 13.95 -9.97
CA HIS A 251 -9.35 14.31 -10.57
C HIS A 251 -8.20 13.52 -9.95
N ALA A 252 -8.23 13.32 -8.62
CA ALA A 252 -7.28 12.45 -7.91
C ALA A 252 -7.36 11.00 -8.41
N LEU A 253 -8.57 10.48 -8.61
CA LEU A 253 -8.80 9.14 -9.14
C LEU A 253 -8.27 8.99 -10.56
N TRP A 254 -8.54 9.96 -11.42
CA TRP A 254 -8.05 9.98 -12.79
C TRP A 254 -6.52 10.11 -12.84
N GLY A 255 -5.93 10.99 -12.02
CA GLY A 255 -4.49 11.11 -11.87
C GLY A 255 -3.84 9.79 -11.46
N TYR A 256 -4.44 9.06 -10.51
CA TYR A 256 -3.94 7.76 -10.08
C TYR A 256 -4.04 6.69 -11.17
N ALA A 257 -5.10 6.67 -11.97
CA ALA A 257 -5.22 5.74 -13.09
C ALA A 257 -4.17 6.03 -14.18
N GLN A 258 -3.89 7.31 -14.47
CA GLN A 258 -2.83 7.72 -15.41
C GLN A 258 -1.43 7.38 -14.89
N ASP A 259 -1.16 7.59 -13.60
CA ASP A 259 0.08 7.21 -12.93
C ASP A 259 0.36 5.70 -13.10
N CYS A 260 -0.65 4.87 -12.82
CA CYS A 260 -0.54 3.41 -12.98
C CYS A 260 -0.39 2.94 -14.43
N LEU A 261 -0.82 3.74 -15.40
CA LEU A 261 -0.59 3.50 -16.83
C LEU A 261 0.77 4.01 -17.32
N GLY A 262 1.48 4.81 -16.49
CA GLY A 262 2.78 5.37 -16.81
C GLY A 262 2.73 6.76 -17.47
N ASP A 263 1.56 7.39 -17.63
CA ASP A 263 1.48 8.78 -18.13
C ASP A 263 1.70 9.78 -16.97
N MET A 264 2.97 10.02 -16.66
CA MET A 264 3.38 10.95 -15.59
C MET A 264 2.80 12.35 -15.77
N ARG A 265 2.74 12.86 -17.00
CA ARG A 265 2.30 14.22 -17.31
C ARG A 265 0.81 14.38 -16.98
N GLN A 266 -0.03 13.45 -17.42
CA GLN A 266 -1.45 13.46 -17.13
C GLN A 266 -1.71 13.18 -15.63
N ALA A 267 -0.96 12.28 -15.03
CA ALA A 267 -1.04 12.00 -13.59
C ALA A 267 -0.78 13.26 -12.76
N MET A 268 0.32 13.98 -13.04
CA MET A 268 0.64 15.25 -12.37
C MET A 268 -0.44 16.31 -12.58
N ALA A 269 -1.00 16.42 -13.79
CA ALA A 269 -2.10 17.34 -14.08
C ALA A 269 -3.34 17.00 -13.24
N GLY A 270 -3.70 15.72 -13.14
CA GLY A 270 -4.82 15.25 -12.32
C GLY A 270 -4.64 15.56 -10.84
N TYR A 271 -3.46 15.26 -10.29
CA TYR A 271 -3.17 15.54 -8.87
C TYR A 271 -3.11 17.03 -8.56
N ARG A 272 -2.52 17.88 -9.44
CA ARG A 272 -2.53 19.35 -9.25
C ARG A 272 -3.95 19.88 -9.21
N HIS A 273 -4.78 19.47 -10.15
CA HIS A 273 -6.17 19.95 -10.20
C HIS A 273 -6.99 19.45 -9.00
N ALA A 274 -6.75 18.24 -8.52
CA ALA A 274 -7.35 17.75 -7.28
C ALA A 274 -6.96 18.62 -6.07
N ILE A 275 -5.68 19.00 -5.96
CA ILE A 275 -5.16 19.87 -4.88
C ILE A 275 -5.71 21.31 -4.99
N GLU A 276 -5.91 21.83 -6.21
CA GLU A 276 -6.54 23.13 -6.44
C GLU A 276 -8.00 23.16 -5.95
N LEU A 277 -8.74 22.07 -6.18
CA LEU A 277 -10.13 21.92 -5.74
C LEU A 277 -10.25 21.61 -4.24
N ASP A 278 -9.36 20.82 -3.71
CA ASP A 278 -9.26 20.48 -2.28
C ASP A 278 -7.80 20.57 -1.80
N PRO A 279 -7.39 21.72 -1.23
CA PRO A 279 -6.06 21.86 -0.65
C PRO A 279 -5.78 20.91 0.52
N GLY A 280 -6.79 20.23 1.08
CA GLY A 280 -6.68 19.21 2.12
C GLY A 280 -6.45 17.79 1.60
N ASP A 281 -6.44 17.56 0.27
CA ASP A 281 -6.17 16.22 -0.29
C ASP A 281 -4.69 15.85 -0.17
N GLU A 282 -4.31 15.34 1.00
CA GLU A 282 -2.94 14.95 1.30
C GLU A 282 -2.46 13.76 0.49
N ARG A 283 -3.38 12.89 0.04
CA ARG A 283 -3.01 11.76 -0.81
C ARG A 283 -2.56 12.24 -2.19
N SER A 284 -3.29 13.17 -2.81
CA SER A 284 -2.88 13.78 -4.08
C SER A 284 -1.58 14.58 -3.95
N ARG A 285 -1.36 15.26 -2.81
CA ARG A 285 -0.08 15.94 -2.53
C ARG A 285 1.08 14.97 -2.48
N ALA A 286 0.95 13.85 -1.76
CA ALA A 286 2.01 12.84 -1.67
C ALA A 286 2.24 12.13 -3.01
N SER A 287 1.18 11.87 -3.80
CA SER A 287 1.32 11.31 -5.13
C SER A 287 2.02 12.28 -6.09
N LEU A 288 1.69 13.57 -6.02
CA LEU A 288 2.41 14.59 -6.78
C LEU A 288 3.87 14.71 -6.35
N ALA A 289 4.16 14.64 -5.05
CA ALA A 289 5.53 14.63 -4.51
C ALA A 289 6.34 13.45 -5.05
N TYR A 290 5.73 12.25 -5.13
CA TYR A 290 6.35 11.09 -5.76
C TYR A 290 6.75 11.37 -7.22
N LEU A 291 5.84 11.90 -8.03
CA LEU A 291 6.13 12.22 -9.44
C LEU A 291 7.17 13.34 -9.58
N GLN A 292 7.21 14.29 -8.65
CA GLN A 292 8.27 15.30 -8.59
C GLN A 292 9.63 14.70 -8.24
N GLN A 293 9.66 13.72 -7.31
CA GLN A 293 10.87 12.95 -7.02
C GLN A 293 11.40 12.26 -8.29
N GLU A 294 10.54 11.60 -9.06
CA GLU A 294 10.91 10.93 -10.31
C GLU A 294 11.40 11.93 -11.39
N ARG A 295 10.93 13.18 -11.34
CA ARG A 295 11.44 14.29 -12.16
C ARG A 295 12.69 14.96 -11.61
N GLY A 296 13.27 14.42 -10.54
CA GLY A 296 14.49 14.94 -9.95
C GLY A 296 14.31 16.20 -9.11
N GLU A 297 13.08 16.59 -8.78
CA GLU A 297 12.73 17.75 -7.91
C GLU A 297 12.74 17.32 -6.43
N LEU A 298 13.87 16.76 -5.95
CA LEU A 298 13.97 16.03 -4.68
C LEU A 298 13.67 16.90 -3.45
N ALA A 299 14.21 18.11 -3.39
CA ALA A 299 13.98 19.02 -2.26
C ALA A 299 12.51 19.45 -2.17
N THR A 300 11.86 19.69 -3.31
CA THR A 300 10.43 20.03 -3.39
C THR A 300 9.57 18.86 -2.95
N ALA A 301 9.84 17.66 -3.44
CA ALA A 301 9.14 16.44 -3.08
C ALA A 301 9.22 16.16 -1.58
N LEU A 302 10.42 16.21 -1.01
CA LEU A 302 10.66 16.05 0.42
C LEU A 302 9.88 17.07 1.25
N HIS A 303 9.92 18.35 0.87
CA HIS A 303 9.15 19.39 1.56
C HIS A 303 7.65 19.12 1.55
N GLN A 304 7.09 18.73 0.40
CA GLN A 304 5.67 18.42 0.30
C GLN A 304 5.27 17.25 1.19
N ASN A 305 6.03 16.16 1.18
CA ASN A 305 5.78 14.99 2.02
C ASN A 305 5.91 15.30 3.52
N LEU A 306 6.84 16.16 3.92
CA LEU A 306 7.00 16.58 5.31
C LEU A 306 5.92 17.57 5.77
N SER A 307 5.28 18.30 4.83
CA SER A 307 4.24 19.29 5.11
C SER A 307 2.83 18.69 5.27
N LEU A 308 2.67 17.37 5.12
CA LEU A 308 1.39 16.70 5.30
C LEU A 308 0.94 16.78 6.76
N LYS A 309 -0.33 17.15 6.99
CA LYS A 309 -0.93 17.35 8.34
C LYS A 309 -1.38 16.04 8.98
N ALA A 310 -1.80 15.06 8.17
CA ALA A 310 -2.23 13.73 8.58
C ALA A 310 -1.47 12.64 7.82
N PRO A 311 -0.13 12.57 8.00
CA PRO A 311 0.74 11.67 7.23
C PRO A 311 0.38 10.18 7.42
N GLU A 312 -0.24 9.81 8.55
CA GLU A 312 -0.72 8.45 8.83
C GLU A 312 -1.83 7.98 7.89
N ARG A 313 -2.49 8.89 7.17
CA ARG A 313 -3.49 8.58 6.14
C ARG A 313 -2.87 8.22 4.79
N VAL A 314 -1.56 8.42 4.63
CA VAL A 314 -0.83 8.17 3.37
C VAL A 314 0.20 7.07 3.60
N ARG A 315 -0.19 5.83 3.32
CA ARG A 315 0.58 4.60 3.64
C ARG A 315 1.99 4.54 3.04
N PHE A 316 2.24 5.23 1.94
CA PHE A 316 3.53 5.24 1.23
C PHE A 316 4.43 6.44 1.57
N ARG A 317 3.92 7.44 2.29
CA ARG A 317 4.61 8.71 2.57
C ARG A 317 5.97 8.50 3.26
N ASP A 318 6.02 7.67 4.29
CA ASP A 318 7.27 7.45 5.06
C ASP A 318 8.35 6.75 4.24
N VAL A 319 7.96 5.90 3.30
CA VAL A 319 8.88 5.26 2.34
C VAL A 319 9.39 6.29 1.33
N GLN A 320 8.53 7.18 0.85
CA GLN A 320 8.92 8.26 -0.06
C GLN A 320 9.91 9.22 0.61
N VAL A 321 9.62 9.70 1.82
CA VAL A 321 10.54 10.54 2.59
C VAL A 321 11.92 9.87 2.76
N ALA A 322 11.93 8.58 3.07
CA ALA A 322 13.19 7.84 3.16
C ALA A 322 13.93 7.78 1.81
N ARG A 323 13.19 7.58 0.71
CA ARG A 323 13.77 7.55 -0.64
C ARG A 323 14.28 8.91 -1.10
N GLU A 324 13.56 9.98 -0.82
CA GLU A 324 13.98 11.35 -1.12
C GLU A 324 15.27 11.72 -0.37
N LEU A 325 15.36 11.36 0.90
CA LEU A 325 16.59 11.51 1.70
C LEU A 325 17.74 10.68 1.14
N GLU A 326 17.47 9.45 0.69
CA GLU A 326 18.48 8.58 0.07
C GLU A 326 19.03 9.19 -1.22
N LEU A 327 18.15 9.67 -2.11
CA LEU A 327 18.55 10.33 -3.37
C LEU A 327 19.30 11.64 -3.12
N LEU A 328 18.98 12.37 -2.05
CA LEU A 328 19.70 13.56 -1.60
C LEU A 328 21.05 13.24 -0.91
N GLY A 329 21.40 11.95 -0.78
CA GLY A 329 22.65 11.51 -0.14
C GLY A 329 22.66 11.57 1.39
N PHE A 330 21.50 11.65 2.04
CA PHE A 330 21.36 11.51 3.50
C PHE A 330 21.21 10.03 3.88
N THR A 331 22.21 9.23 3.51
CA THR A 331 22.15 7.76 3.52
C THR A 331 21.87 7.16 4.89
N GLN A 332 22.40 7.75 5.96
CA GLN A 332 22.16 7.26 7.33
C GLN A 332 20.72 7.48 7.76
N ALA A 333 20.17 8.68 7.61
CA ALA A 333 18.79 8.99 7.94
C ALA A 333 17.80 8.19 7.09
N ALA A 334 18.09 8.03 5.79
CA ALA A 334 17.31 7.23 4.88
C ALA A 334 17.30 5.74 5.29
N GLY A 335 18.47 5.15 5.54
CA GLY A 335 18.62 3.75 5.93
C GLY A 335 17.87 3.41 7.22
N GLN A 336 17.96 4.27 8.25
CA GLN A 336 17.19 4.10 9.49
C GLN A 336 15.68 4.11 9.26
N ARG A 337 15.18 5.01 8.40
CA ARG A 337 13.76 5.10 8.05
C ARG A 337 13.30 3.89 7.24
N HIS A 338 14.07 3.46 6.24
CA HIS A 338 13.77 2.26 5.45
C HIS A 338 13.74 1.00 6.32
N ALA A 339 14.74 0.79 7.19
CA ALA A 339 14.80 -0.33 8.12
C ALA A 339 13.57 -0.35 9.05
N ARG A 340 13.23 0.81 9.64
CA ARG A 340 12.06 0.95 10.51
C ARG A 340 10.75 0.63 9.76
N ASN A 341 10.58 1.17 8.55
CA ASN A 341 9.37 0.92 7.75
C ASN A 341 9.24 -0.55 7.38
N PHE A 342 10.33 -1.21 7.01
CA PHE A 342 10.37 -2.62 6.67
C PHE A 342 9.99 -3.52 7.86
N GLN A 343 10.44 -3.17 9.07
CA GLN A 343 10.11 -3.92 10.29
C GLN A 343 8.67 -3.69 10.76
N LEU A 344 8.21 -2.43 10.73
CA LEU A 344 6.91 -2.07 11.29
C LEU A 344 5.73 -2.39 10.37
N TYR A 345 5.95 -2.44 9.06
CA TYR A 345 4.90 -2.58 8.06
C TYR A 345 5.17 -3.74 7.08
N PRO A 346 5.17 -5.00 7.55
CA PRO A 346 5.53 -6.16 6.73
C PRO A 346 4.61 -6.35 5.51
N ASP A 347 3.36 -5.87 5.58
CA ASP A 347 2.38 -5.91 4.50
C ASP A 347 2.49 -4.73 3.53
N ASN A 348 3.39 -3.78 3.77
CA ASN A 348 3.56 -2.63 2.91
C ASN A 348 4.47 -2.96 1.73
N VAL A 349 3.89 -3.08 0.53
CA VAL A 349 4.62 -3.38 -0.71
C VAL A 349 5.77 -2.41 -0.94
N PHE A 350 5.58 -1.11 -0.68
CA PHE A 350 6.61 -0.10 -0.88
C PHE A 350 7.81 -0.29 0.05
N SER A 351 7.56 -0.61 1.33
CA SER A 351 8.64 -0.90 2.30
C SER A 351 9.42 -2.16 1.92
N ASN A 352 8.70 -3.19 1.45
CA ASN A 352 9.30 -4.45 1.00
C ASN A 352 10.17 -4.28 -0.25
N ILE A 353 9.89 -3.32 -1.10
CA ILE A 353 10.72 -2.98 -2.27
C ILE A 353 11.91 -2.09 -1.86
N ALA A 354 11.64 -1.07 -1.05
CA ALA A 354 12.61 -0.02 -0.77
C ALA A 354 13.79 -0.47 0.10
N TRP A 355 13.56 -1.28 1.13
CA TRP A 355 14.62 -1.69 2.06
C TRP A 355 15.72 -2.57 1.43
N PRO A 356 15.41 -3.65 0.69
CA PRO A 356 16.44 -4.43 0.02
C PRO A 356 17.26 -3.57 -0.97
N ARG A 357 16.58 -2.66 -1.67
CA ARG A 357 17.24 -1.73 -2.60
C ARG A 357 18.17 -0.76 -1.87
N SER A 358 17.73 -0.20 -0.75
CA SER A 358 18.55 0.71 0.07
C SER A 358 19.83 0.05 0.56
N LEU A 359 19.76 -1.19 1.02
CA LEU A 359 20.94 -1.99 1.41
C LEU A 359 21.88 -2.24 0.22
N TYR A 360 21.32 -2.51 -0.96
CA TYR A 360 22.10 -2.64 -2.19
C TYR A 360 22.84 -1.33 -2.53
N LEU A 361 22.15 -0.20 -2.49
CA LEU A 361 22.72 1.13 -2.75
C LEU A 361 23.79 1.53 -1.71
N ALA A 362 23.66 1.03 -0.48
CA ALA A 362 24.66 1.23 0.59
C ALA A 362 25.89 0.31 0.46
N GLY A 363 25.97 -0.52 -0.59
CA GLY A 363 27.10 -1.44 -0.80
C GLY A 363 27.09 -2.66 0.12
N ALA A 364 25.90 -3.08 0.60
CA ALA A 364 25.72 -4.24 1.48
C ALA A 364 24.95 -5.38 0.75
N PRO A 365 25.53 -6.00 -0.31
CA PRO A 365 24.80 -6.93 -1.17
C PRO A 365 24.32 -8.20 -0.46
N GLN A 366 25.01 -8.68 0.57
CA GLN A 366 24.58 -9.86 1.34
C GLN A 366 23.32 -9.53 2.17
N GLN A 367 23.30 -8.38 2.84
CA GLN A 367 22.13 -7.92 3.59
C GLN A 367 20.96 -7.59 2.65
N ALA A 368 21.25 -7.00 1.47
CA ALA A 368 20.25 -6.75 0.43
C ALA A 368 19.58 -8.04 -0.04
N ARG A 369 20.38 -9.11 -0.24
CA ARG A 369 19.84 -10.44 -0.62
C ARG A 369 18.95 -11.02 0.48
N GLN A 370 19.38 -10.97 1.73
CA GLN A 370 18.57 -11.45 2.87
C GLN A 370 17.25 -10.70 2.99
N ALA A 371 17.27 -9.36 2.90
CA ALA A 371 16.07 -8.55 2.96
C ALA A 371 15.16 -8.77 1.74
N LEU A 372 15.74 -9.03 0.55
CA LEU A 372 15.01 -9.39 -0.66
C LEU A 372 14.26 -10.73 -0.48
N ASP A 373 14.93 -11.74 0.04
CA ASP A 373 14.34 -13.06 0.27
C ASP A 373 13.19 -12.96 1.29
N GLU A 374 13.37 -12.16 2.34
CA GLU A 374 12.32 -11.89 3.31
C GLU A 374 11.12 -11.14 2.67
N ALA A 375 11.36 -10.13 1.84
CA ALA A 375 10.29 -9.41 1.13
C ALA A 375 9.49 -10.33 0.20
N LEU A 376 10.16 -11.26 -0.48
CA LEU A 376 9.50 -12.27 -1.31
C LEU A 376 8.72 -13.29 -0.48
N ALA A 377 9.25 -13.72 0.67
CA ALA A 377 8.57 -14.63 1.60
C ALA A 377 7.32 -13.98 2.22
N ARG A 378 7.30 -12.66 2.40
CA ARG A 378 6.13 -11.88 2.81
C ARG A 378 5.04 -11.79 1.73
N GLY A 379 5.25 -12.37 0.54
CA GLY A 379 4.28 -12.36 -0.55
C GLY A 379 4.28 -11.08 -1.37
N THR A 380 5.44 -10.46 -1.58
CA THR A 380 5.60 -9.29 -2.46
C THR A 380 6.32 -9.64 -3.78
N PRO A 381 5.68 -10.37 -4.73
CA PRO A 381 6.28 -10.67 -6.02
C PRO A 381 6.21 -9.43 -6.94
N HIS A 382 7.20 -8.55 -6.83
CA HIS A 382 7.23 -7.30 -7.60
C HIS A 382 8.39 -7.28 -8.62
N PRO A 383 8.21 -6.74 -9.86
CA PRO A 383 9.26 -6.69 -10.88
C PRO A 383 10.55 -5.99 -10.40
N GLN A 384 10.44 -4.94 -9.58
CA GLN A 384 11.61 -4.24 -9.05
C GLN A 384 12.46 -5.14 -8.13
N LEU A 385 11.83 -6.01 -7.33
CA LEU A 385 12.56 -7.00 -6.52
C LEU A 385 13.26 -8.03 -7.42
N ARG A 386 12.63 -8.47 -8.50
CA ARG A 386 13.24 -9.38 -9.48
C ARG A 386 14.38 -8.72 -10.24
N ARG A 387 14.27 -7.43 -10.57
CA ARG A 387 15.39 -6.65 -11.13
C ARG A 387 16.55 -6.60 -10.14
N LEU A 388 16.31 -6.25 -8.88
CA LEU A 388 17.34 -6.25 -7.84
C LEU A 388 17.99 -7.63 -7.67
N GLN A 389 17.19 -8.71 -7.70
CA GLN A 389 17.69 -10.07 -7.65
C GLN A 389 18.64 -10.37 -8.81
N GLY A 390 18.29 -9.94 -10.02
CA GLY A 390 19.13 -10.09 -11.21
C GLY A 390 20.43 -9.30 -11.10
N GLU A 391 20.38 -8.04 -10.66
CA GLU A 391 21.57 -7.21 -10.45
C GLU A 391 22.49 -7.81 -9.37
N LEU A 392 21.94 -8.31 -8.25
CA LEU A 392 22.73 -9.00 -7.22
C LEU A 392 23.36 -10.31 -7.71
N ALA A 393 22.69 -11.04 -8.60
CA ALA A 393 23.24 -12.24 -9.23
C ALA A 393 24.38 -11.90 -10.19
N LEU A 394 24.24 -10.85 -11.01
CA LEU A 394 25.34 -10.36 -11.87
C LEU A 394 26.57 -9.94 -11.08
N LEU A 395 26.37 -9.23 -9.94
CA LEU A 395 27.49 -8.87 -9.04
C LEU A 395 28.17 -10.08 -8.41
N ALA A 396 27.44 -11.17 -8.22
CA ALA A 396 27.98 -12.42 -7.71
C ALA A 396 28.66 -13.28 -8.80
N GLY A 397 28.64 -12.85 -10.07
CA GLY A 397 29.17 -13.60 -11.20
C GLY A 397 28.29 -14.79 -11.62
N ASP A 398 26.99 -14.75 -11.31
CA ASP A 398 26.01 -15.76 -11.67
C ASP A 398 25.01 -15.26 -12.74
N PRO A 399 25.40 -15.32 -14.03
CA PRO A 399 24.53 -14.85 -15.11
C PRO A 399 23.28 -15.76 -15.30
N ALA A 400 23.33 -17.03 -14.88
CA ALA A 400 22.19 -17.92 -15.00
C ALA A 400 21.08 -17.53 -14.01
N ALA A 401 21.43 -17.25 -12.74
CA ALA A 401 20.50 -16.74 -11.76
C ALA A 401 19.97 -15.37 -12.15
N ALA A 402 20.80 -14.51 -12.76
CA ALA A 402 20.37 -13.20 -13.26
C ALA A 402 19.32 -13.33 -14.38
N ALA A 403 19.57 -14.21 -15.36
CA ALA A 403 18.63 -14.51 -16.46
C ALA A 403 17.27 -14.96 -15.91
N GLN A 404 17.28 -15.88 -14.94
CA GLN A 404 16.07 -16.37 -14.29
C GLN A 404 15.31 -15.25 -13.58
N ALA A 405 16.02 -14.39 -12.85
CA ALA A 405 15.42 -13.29 -12.10
C ALA A 405 14.76 -12.26 -13.04
N PHE A 406 15.45 -11.85 -14.11
CA PHE A 406 14.90 -10.91 -15.10
C PHE A 406 13.71 -11.50 -15.85
N GLU A 407 13.76 -12.80 -16.19
CA GLU A 407 12.63 -13.49 -16.83
C GLU A 407 11.40 -13.55 -15.90
N LEU A 408 11.58 -13.84 -14.60
CA LEU A 408 10.50 -13.79 -13.61
C LEU A 408 9.93 -12.35 -13.50
N GLY A 409 10.77 -11.32 -13.55
CA GLY A 409 10.33 -9.92 -13.58
C GLY A 409 9.47 -9.61 -14.79
N ARG A 410 9.88 -10.07 -15.98
CA ARG A 410 9.13 -9.94 -17.24
C ARG A 410 7.77 -10.64 -17.18
N GLN A 411 7.72 -11.85 -16.60
CA GLN A 411 6.47 -12.62 -16.44
C GLN A 411 5.47 -11.93 -15.52
N LEU A 412 5.93 -11.25 -14.45
CA LEU A 412 5.07 -10.49 -13.54
C LEU A 412 4.40 -9.31 -14.24
N ARG A 413 5.09 -8.61 -15.13
CA ARG A 413 4.56 -7.47 -15.92
C ARG A 413 5.04 -7.53 -17.37
N PRO A 414 4.40 -8.36 -18.21
CA PRO A 414 4.82 -8.55 -19.60
C PRO A 414 4.80 -7.26 -20.43
N GLN A 415 3.99 -6.27 -20.05
CA GLN A 415 3.88 -4.98 -20.72
C GLN A 415 4.99 -3.97 -20.33
N GLN A 416 5.77 -4.24 -19.29
CA GLN A 416 6.83 -3.32 -18.85
C GLN A 416 8.04 -3.40 -19.75
N SER A 417 8.30 -2.32 -20.49
CA SER A 417 9.32 -2.23 -21.53
C SER A 417 10.72 -2.62 -21.04
N LEU A 418 11.23 -1.95 -19.99
CA LEU A 418 12.54 -2.23 -19.41
C LEU A 418 12.68 -3.69 -18.92
N GLY A 419 11.62 -4.28 -18.38
CA GLY A 419 11.61 -5.70 -17.97
C GLY A 419 11.81 -6.66 -19.14
N GLN A 420 11.17 -6.39 -20.28
CA GLN A 420 11.38 -7.16 -21.52
C GLN A 420 12.82 -7.06 -21.99
N THR A 421 13.38 -5.85 -22.00
CA THR A 421 14.76 -5.59 -22.44
C THR A 421 15.78 -6.27 -21.55
N LEU A 422 15.64 -6.19 -20.21
CA LEU A 422 16.53 -6.88 -19.28
C LEU A 422 16.49 -8.41 -19.47
N ALA A 423 15.30 -9.00 -19.61
CA ALA A 423 15.15 -10.42 -19.85
C ALA A 423 15.76 -10.85 -21.20
N ALA A 424 15.64 -10.01 -22.24
CA ALA A 424 16.20 -10.30 -23.55
C ALA A 424 17.73 -10.17 -23.58
N LEU A 425 18.30 -9.13 -22.95
CA LEU A 425 19.75 -8.89 -22.95
C LEU A 425 20.53 -9.88 -22.07
N HIS A 426 19.92 -10.33 -20.96
CA HIS A 426 20.55 -11.21 -19.98
C HIS A 426 20.02 -12.63 -19.97
N GLY A 427 19.12 -13.01 -20.91
CA GLY A 427 18.58 -14.35 -21.03
C GLY A 427 19.62 -15.41 -21.35
N ALA A 428 19.25 -16.69 -21.24
CA ALA A 428 20.12 -17.82 -21.58
C ALA A 428 20.64 -17.77 -23.04
N GLN A 429 19.88 -17.13 -23.92
CA GLN A 429 20.29 -16.77 -25.27
C GLN A 429 20.11 -15.24 -25.41
N PRO A 430 21.17 -14.44 -25.20
CA PRO A 430 21.06 -13.00 -25.29
C PRO A 430 20.55 -12.54 -26.67
N ALA A 431 19.77 -11.47 -26.66
CA ALA A 431 19.14 -10.92 -27.85
C ALA A 431 20.18 -10.55 -28.92
N GLN A 432 19.90 -10.96 -30.17
CA GLN A 432 20.75 -10.59 -31.30
C GLN A 432 20.62 -9.10 -31.66
N ALA A 433 21.64 -8.55 -32.32
CA ALA A 433 21.67 -7.15 -32.73
C ALA A 433 20.44 -6.70 -33.55
N ALA A 434 19.87 -7.59 -34.35
CA ALA A 434 18.64 -7.31 -35.11
C ALA A 434 17.45 -7.00 -34.19
N TRP A 435 17.24 -7.81 -33.14
CA TRP A 435 16.20 -7.58 -32.12
C TRP A 435 16.45 -6.24 -31.38
N VAL A 436 17.70 -5.99 -30.99
CA VAL A 436 18.07 -4.76 -30.27
C VAL A 436 17.74 -3.52 -31.12
N ARG A 437 18.09 -3.52 -32.42
CA ARG A 437 17.75 -2.42 -33.34
C ARG A 437 16.26 -2.24 -33.52
N GLN A 438 15.53 -3.34 -33.68
CA GLN A 438 14.06 -3.29 -33.76
C GLN A 438 13.46 -2.70 -32.49
N ARG A 439 13.97 -3.07 -31.32
CA ARG A 439 13.50 -2.53 -30.03
C ARG A 439 13.77 -1.05 -29.89
N LEU A 440 14.97 -0.59 -30.31
CA LEU A 440 15.30 0.84 -30.35
C LEU A 440 14.36 1.64 -31.27
N GLN A 441 13.97 1.08 -32.41
CA GLN A 441 13.00 1.72 -33.31
C GLN A 441 11.61 1.84 -32.67
N GLN A 442 11.16 0.80 -31.95
CA GLN A 442 9.90 0.84 -31.20
C GLN A 442 9.91 1.95 -30.13
N LEU A 443 10.97 2.02 -29.33
CA LEU A 443 11.13 3.09 -28.33
C LEU A 443 11.23 4.48 -28.98
N GLY A 444 11.81 4.60 -30.16
CA GLY A 444 11.89 5.85 -30.93
C GLY A 444 10.53 6.32 -31.45
N GLY A 445 9.66 5.39 -31.84
CA GLY A 445 8.27 5.67 -32.25
C GLY A 445 7.35 6.05 -31.08
N GLU A 446 7.55 5.43 -29.92
CA GLU A 446 6.84 5.71 -28.69
C GLU A 446 7.32 7.00 -28.00
N ALA A 447 8.60 7.38 -28.17
CA ALA A 447 9.20 8.58 -27.58
C ALA A 447 8.57 9.92 -28.07
N GLY A 448 7.77 9.90 -29.14
CA GLY A 448 6.95 11.06 -29.54
C GLY A 448 5.82 11.38 -28.55
N ALA A 449 5.48 10.45 -27.67
CA ALA A 449 4.46 10.58 -26.61
C ALA A 449 5.07 10.88 -25.22
N GLY A 450 6.36 11.25 -25.13
CA GLY A 450 7.17 11.60 -23.95
C GLY A 450 6.46 11.48 -22.60
N ASP A 451 6.43 10.28 -22.01
CA ASP A 451 5.72 10.01 -20.75
C ASP A 451 6.42 10.66 -19.54
N GLY A 452 7.60 11.22 -19.76
CA GLY A 452 8.41 11.93 -18.76
C GLY A 452 9.15 11.02 -17.77
N TRP A 453 9.11 9.69 -17.98
CA TRP A 453 9.84 8.74 -17.13
C TRP A 453 11.29 8.54 -17.61
N PRO A 454 12.29 8.62 -16.70
CA PRO A 454 13.70 8.38 -17.06
C PRO A 454 13.98 6.95 -17.53
N ASP A 455 13.14 5.98 -17.18
CA ASP A 455 13.34 4.55 -17.49
C ASP A 455 13.43 4.26 -19.00
N ALA A 456 12.75 5.03 -19.85
CA ALA A 456 12.83 4.86 -21.30
C ALA A 456 14.23 5.21 -21.84
N ALA A 457 14.84 6.26 -21.31
CA ALA A 457 16.20 6.67 -21.67
C ALA A 457 17.25 5.69 -21.10
N ILE A 458 17.04 5.15 -19.89
CA ILE A 458 17.86 4.09 -19.31
C ILE A 458 17.78 2.81 -20.16
N GLU A 459 16.59 2.42 -20.60
CA GLU A 459 16.40 1.26 -21.48
C GLU A 459 17.12 1.46 -22.82
N ARG A 460 17.00 2.65 -23.41
CA ARG A 460 17.73 3.01 -24.64
C ARG A 460 19.24 2.89 -24.46
N ALA A 461 19.77 3.36 -23.32
CA ALA A 461 21.18 3.26 -23.02
C ALA A 461 21.66 1.80 -22.93
N LEU A 462 20.88 0.89 -22.33
CA LEU A 462 21.19 -0.54 -22.27
C LEU A 462 21.22 -1.19 -23.67
N LEU A 463 20.27 -0.83 -24.53
CA LEU A 463 20.18 -1.34 -25.89
C LEU A 463 21.35 -0.83 -26.76
N LEU A 464 21.70 0.45 -26.66
CA LEU A 464 22.83 1.03 -27.38
C LEU A 464 24.17 0.45 -26.90
N GLN A 465 24.30 0.25 -25.58
CA GLN A 465 25.47 -0.44 -25.01
C GLN A 465 25.59 -1.88 -25.58
N ALA A 466 24.48 -2.61 -25.71
CA ALA A 466 24.50 -3.96 -26.26
C ALA A 466 24.91 -4.01 -27.75
N LEU A 467 24.77 -2.89 -28.50
CA LEU A 467 25.30 -2.72 -29.86
C LEU A 467 26.76 -2.24 -29.90
N GLY A 468 27.38 -1.92 -28.76
CA GLY A 468 28.72 -1.32 -28.68
C GLY A 468 28.72 0.18 -29.00
N GLU A 469 27.58 0.84 -29.09
CA GLU A 469 27.42 2.25 -29.41
C GLU A 469 27.59 3.10 -28.13
N THR A 470 28.82 3.13 -27.59
CA THR A 470 29.16 3.72 -26.28
C THR A 470 28.77 5.18 -26.17
N ASP A 471 29.05 6.02 -27.16
CA ASP A 471 28.76 7.47 -27.10
C ASP A 471 27.26 7.72 -27.13
N HIS A 472 26.52 6.98 -27.94
CA HIS A 472 25.06 7.05 -27.97
C HIS A 472 24.41 6.53 -26.67
N ALA A 473 25.00 5.49 -26.08
CA ALA A 473 24.53 4.98 -24.78
C ALA A 473 24.73 6.02 -23.66
N LEU A 474 25.87 6.71 -23.64
CA LEU A 474 26.12 7.82 -22.71
C LEU A 474 25.16 8.99 -22.94
N ALA A 475 24.92 9.35 -24.22
CA ALA A 475 23.95 10.39 -24.55
C ALA A 475 22.53 10.03 -24.07
N ALA A 476 22.14 8.75 -24.16
CA ALA A 476 20.86 8.28 -23.63
C ALA A 476 20.82 8.37 -22.09
N LEU A 477 21.89 8.05 -21.36
CA LEU A 477 21.96 8.27 -19.91
C LEU A 477 21.92 9.77 -19.55
N GLN A 478 22.54 10.62 -20.35
CA GLN A 478 22.44 12.08 -20.20
C GLN A 478 20.98 12.54 -20.34
N GLN A 479 20.26 12.00 -21.32
CA GLN A 479 18.81 12.23 -21.48
C GLN A 479 18.02 11.78 -20.25
N ALA A 480 18.34 10.60 -19.68
CA ALA A 480 17.70 10.17 -18.42
C ALA A 480 17.89 11.20 -17.30
N VAL A 481 19.08 11.81 -17.19
CA VAL A 481 19.34 12.88 -16.21
C VAL A 481 18.53 14.14 -16.52
N ASP A 482 18.38 14.50 -17.80
CA ASP A 482 17.55 15.63 -18.23
C ASP A 482 16.07 15.39 -17.92
N ASP A 483 15.60 14.14 -18.06
CA ASP A 483 14.25 13.70 -17.75
C ASP A 483 13.98 13.57 -16.24
N GLY A 484 15.02 13.72 -15.39
CA GLY A 484 14.86 13.75 -13.93
C GLY A 484 15.55 12.65 -13.16
N PHE A 485 16.25 11.71 -13.80
CA PHE A 485 16.97 10.66 -13.07
C PHE A 485 18.01 11.24 -12.10
N ARG A 486 17.97 10.79 -10.83
CA ARG A 486 18.86 11.29 -9.76
C ARG A 486 19.53 10.18 -8.93
N ASP A 487 19.40 8.91 -9.33
CA ASP A 487 19.97 7.80 -8.58
C ASP A 487 21.45 7.56 -8.94
N VAL A 488 22.31 8.49 -8.58
CA VAL A 488 23.75 8.39 -8.82
C VAL A 488 24.38 7.20 -8.09
N ALA A 489 23.87 6.86 -6.88
CA ALA A 489 24.36 5.70 -6.13
C ALA A 489 24.15 4.40 -6.93
N TRP A 490 22.98 4.24 -7.56
CA TRP A 490 22.71 3.09 -8.41
C TRP A 490 23.64 3.04 -9.64
N LEU A 491 23.85 4.15 -10.36
CA LEU A 491 24.77 4.17 -11.51
C LEU A 491 26.19 3.73 -11.12
N ARG A 492 26.65 4.11 -9.94
CA ARG A 492 27.99 3.74 -9.46
C ARG A 492 28.16 2.25 -9.22
N ILE A 493 27.11 1.56 -8.79
CA ILE A 493 27.22 0.17 -8.34
C ILE A 493 26.58 -0.85 -9.31
N THR A 494 25.59 -0.45 -10.12
CA THR A 494 24.86 -1.39 -10.97
C THR A 494 25.78 -2.13 -11.93
N PRO A 495 25.69 -3.46 -12.05
CA PRO A 495 26.45 -4.23 -13.03
C PRO A 495 25.98 -3.98 -14.47
N LEU A 496 24.82 -3.37 -14.67
CA LEU A 496 24.20 -3.21 -15.98
C LEU A 496 24.99 -2.24 -16.90
N PHE A 497 25.73 -1.29 -16.33
CA PHE A 497 26.50 -0.29 -17.07
C PHE A 497 28.04 -0.40 -16.88
N VAL A 498 28.53 -1.57 -16.43
CA VAL A 498 29.99 -1.81 -16.29
C VAL A 498 30.75 -1.48 -17.59
N PRO A 499 30.28 -1.85 -18.80
CA PRO A 499 30.98 -1.51 -20.04
C PRO A 499 31.17 -0.01 -20.31
N LEU A 500 30.26 0.84 -19.78
CA LEU A 500 30.33 2.29 -19.98
C LEU A 500 31.25 3.01 -18.98
N ARG A 501 31.63 2.37 -17.87
CA ARG A 501 32.41 3.04 -16.80
C ARG A 501 33.78 3.53 -17.24
N GLY A 502 34.40 2.89 -18.25
CA GLY A 502 35.66 3.28 -18.83
C GLY A 502 35.57 4.38 -19.91
N ALA A 503 34.36 4.76 -20.29
CA ALA A 503 34.17 5.76 -21.35
C ALA A 503 34.46 7.17 -20.83
N PRO A 504 35.08 8.06 -21.65
CA PRO A 504 35.48 9.41 -21.23
C PRO A 504 34.34 10.28 -20.69
N GLY A 505 33.12 10.09 -21.20
CA GLY A 505 31.94 10.84 -20.77
C GLY A 505 31.32 10.37 -19.45
N TRP A 506 31.68 9.19 -18.95
CA TRP A 506 31.12 8.64 -17.71
C TRP A 506 31.38 9.47 -16.45
N PRO A 507 32.62 9.95 -16.19
CA PRO A 507 32.88 10.82 -15.04
C PRO A 507 32.07 12.12 -15.08
N ALA A 508 31.96 12.76 -16.26
CA ALA A 508 31.20 14.00 -16.42
C ALA A 508 29.70 13.80 -16.14
N LEU A 509 29.13 12.66 -16.53
CA LEU A 509 27.73 12.29 -16.21
C LEU A 509 27.52 12.20 -14.70
N LEU A 510 28.42 11.54 -13.98
CA LEU A 510 28.34 11.41 -12.52
C LEU A 510 28.53 12.76 -11.81
N GLU A 511 29.49 13.57 -12.23
CA GLU A 511 29.76 14.91 -11.70
C GLU A 511 28.52 15.82 -11.83
N ARG A 512 27.85 15.77 -12.97
CA ARG A 512 26.62 16.53 -13.22
C ARG A 512 25.51 16.12 -12.21
N LEU A 513 25.31 14.81 -11.98
CA LEU A 513 24.36 14.30 -11.00
C LEU A 513 24.73 14.74 -9.58
N ASP A 514 26.01 14.58 -9.19
CA ASP A 514 26.49 14.98 -7.87
C ASP A 514 26.29 16.48 -7.62
N THR A 515 26.56 17.31 -8.63
CA THR A 515 26.38 18.76 -8.54
C THR A 515 24.90 19.13 -8.31
N ASP A 516 23.98 18.54 -9.06
CA ASP A 516 22.56 18.83 -8.92
C ASP A 516 22.02 18.32 -7.56
N ILE A 517 22.42 17.12 -7.14
CA ILE A 517 22.07 16.55 -5.84
C ILE A 517 22.63 17.40 -4.70
N ALA A 518 23.91 17.84 -4.79
CA ALA A 518 24.53 18.69 -3.78
C ALA A 518 23.82 20.04 -3.64
N ARG A 519 23.38 20.64 -4.74
CA ARG A 519 22.59 21.87 -4.76
C ARG A 519 21.26 21.69 -4.01
N GLN A 520 20.50 20.63 -4.31
CA GLN A 520 19.23 20.33 -3.66
C GLN A 520 19.42 19.92 -2.19
N ARG A 521 20.49 19.19 -1.88
CA ARG A 521 20.88 18.88 -0.50
C ARG A 521 21.14 20.13 0.33
N ALA A 522 21.86 21.10 -0.23
CA ALA A 522 22.12 22.39 0.43
C ALA A 522 20.81 23.15 0.70
N GLN A 523 19.85 23.13 -0.24
CA GLN A 523 18.52 23.71 -0.04
C GLN A 523 17.81 23.09 1.18
N VAL A 524 17.83 21.76 1.31
CA VAL A 524 17.21 21.05 2.45
C VAL A 524 17.90 21.44 3.77
N LEU A 525 19.23 21.49 3.80
CA LEU A 525 19.98 21.82 5.01
C LEU A 525 19.77 23.27 5.47
N ALA A 526 19.52 24.19 4.54
CA ALA A 526 19.23 25.60 4.83
C ALA A 526 17.76 25.85 5.17
N ALA A 527 16.85 24.90 4.93
CA ALA A 527 15.42 25.09 5.09
C ALA A 527 14.98 25.05 6.56
N ALA A 528 14.01 25.91 6.92
CA ALA A 528 13.39 25.90 8.24
C ALA A 528 12.58 24.61 8.53
N TRP A 529 12.13 23.91 7.47
CA TRP A 529 11.42 22.64 7.54
C TRP A 529 12.34 21.40 7.54
N ARG A 530 13.65 21.61 7.62
CA ARG A 530 14.64 20.51 7.66
C ARG A 530 14.25 19.46 8.71
N PRO A 531 14.29 18.17 8.37
CA PRO A 531 14.02 17.09 9.33
C PRO A 531 14.94 17.13 10.56
N ASP A 532 14.42 16.85 11.74
CA ASP A 532 15.16 16.90 13.01
C ASP A 532 16.36 15.93 13.04
N ASP A 533 16.26 14.79 12.39
CA ASP A 533 17.34 13.81 12.28
C ASP A 533 18.50 14.28 11.39
N LEU A 534 18.35 15.41 10.69
CA LEU A 534 19.41 16.09 9.97
C LEU A 534 19.97 17.31 10.73
N ALA A 535 19.48 17.61 11.93
CA ALA A 535 19.83 18.83 12.68
C ALA A 535 21.32 18.94 12.98
N SER A 536 22.03 17.82 13.19
CA SER A 536 23.48 17.78 13.46
C SER A 536 24.36 18.02 12.22
N LEU A 537 23.76 18.00 11.01
CA LEU A 537 24.48 18.19 9.75
C LEU A 537 24.55 19.70 9.42
N SER A 538 25.72 20.28 9.43
CA SER A 538 25.92 21.66 8.96
C SER A 538 25.80 21.73 7.44
N ALA A 539 25.35 22.89 6.93
CA ALA A 539 25.46 23.25 5.52
C ALA A 539 26.94 23.61 5.19
N ALA A 540 27.89 22.71 5.44
CA ALA A 540 29.26 22.94 5.06
C ALA A 540 29.35 23.08 3.53
N PRO A 541 30.07 24.09 3.01
CA PRO A 541 30.33 24.18 1.57
C PRO A 541 31.03 22.91 1.13
N ALA A 542 30.66 22.40 -0.05
CA ALA A 542 31.35 21.29 -0.68
C ALA A 542 32.85 21.65 -0.75
N ALA A 543 33.64 21.01 0.11
CA ALA A 543 35.09 21.20 0.07
C ALA A 543 35.56 20.65 -1.29
N GLY A 544 36.04 21.53 -2.11
CA GLY A 544 36.71 21.17 -3.35
C GLY A 544 37.81 20.18 -3.02
N THR A 545 37.61 18.95 -3.41
CA THR A 545 38.69 17.96 -3.47
C THR A 545 39.66 18.37 -4.54
N ARG A 546 40.85 18.75 -4.09
CA ARG A 546 42.05 18.88 -4.93
C ARG A 546 42.40 17.52 -5.54
#